data_76d083c5fbd5af102b5dadc20cf0fdc0
#
_entry.id   76d083c5fbd5af102b5dadc20cf0fdc0
#
_cell.length_a   1.000
_cell.length_b   1.000
_cell.length_c   1.000
_cell.angle_alpha   90.00
_cell.angle_beta   90.00
_cell.angle_gamma   90.00
#
_symmetry.space_group_name_H-M   'P 1'
#
loop_
_entity.id
_entity.type
_entity.pdbx_description
1 polymer ?
#
loop_
_entity_poly.entity_id
_entity_poly.type
_entity_poly.pdbx_seq_one_letter_code
_entity_poly.pdbx_strand_id
1 'polypeptide(L)'
;MILSAGVAFSKSTVPSYNGDGVPISIKIIISDGQDRGESIRAYISGRSLTVVMPCDLGQVSVEITNDRGDIVHCLSVQTPTGYQFMIPSEGSYVVTFTLQDGSVYYGEFDVINNN
;
A
#
# COMPACT_ATOMS: atom_id res chain seq x y z
N MET A 1 2.22 15.42 9.45
CA MET A 1 1.82 15.22 9.27
C MET A 1 1.57 14.95 8.99
N ILE A 2 1.89 15.14 9.18
CA ILE A 2 1.50 14.96 8.86
C ILE A 2 1.34 14.93 8.70
N LEU A 3 1.51 15.07 8.91
CA LEU A 3 1.14 15.04 8.62
C LEU A 3 1.15 14.95 8.48
N SER A 4 1.57 15.24 8.80
CA SER A 4 1.30 15.15 8.34
C SER A 4 1.23 15.04 8.15
N ALA A 5 1.74 15.13 8.48
CA ALA A 5 1.49 14.97 7.99
C ALA A 5 1.46 14.90 7.66
N GLY A 6 1.48 15.34 7.73
CA GLY A 6 1.31 15.22 7.13
C GLY A 6 1.11 15.19 6.85
N VAL A 7 1.09 15.63 6.94
CA VAL A 7 0.55 15.50 6.35
C VAL A 7 0.25 15.79 5.90
N ALA A 8 0.12 16.26 5.77
CA ALA A 8 -0.45 16.39 5.21
C ALA A 8 -0.85 16.64 4.58
N PHE A 9 -1.11 16.90 4.44
CA PHE A 9 -1.83 17.14 3.58
C PHE A 9 -2.65 18.07 3.66
N SER A 10 -2.66 19.05 3.73
CA SER A 10 -3.37 19.86 3.68
C SER A 10 -4.60 19.87 3.17
N LYS A 11 -5.07 19.89 2.64
CA LYS A 11 -6.29 19.56 2.27
C LYS A 11 -6.50 18.26 2.84
N SER A 12 -7.57 17.99 3.38
CA SER A 12 -7.84 16.77 4.03
C SER A 12 -7.95 15.62 3.08
N THR A 13 -7.86 15.84 1.83
CA THR A 13 -7.97 14.79 0.87
C THR A 13 -6.70 13.99 0.82
N VAL A 14 -6.84 12.71 0.53
CA VAL A 14 -5.69 11.87 0.25
C VAL A 14 -5.06 12.37 -1.04
N PRO A 15 -3.75 12.59 -1.04
CA PRO A 15 -3.12 13.10 -2.25
C PRO A 15 -3.25 12.12 -3.41
N SER A 16 -3.44 12.67 -4.57
CA SER A 16 -3.35 11.89 -5.78
C SER A 16 -1.90 11.64 -6.08
N TYR A 17 -1.57 10.43 -6.42
CA TYR A 17 -0.21 10.10 -6.80
C TYR A 17 -0.01 10.50 -8.25
N ASN A 18 0.97 11.34 -8.50
CA ASN A 18 1.31 11.74 -9.87
C ASN A 18 2.80 11.74 -10.11
N GLY A 19 3.53 10.92 -9.36
CA GLY A 19 4.97 10.78 -9.55
C GLY A 19 5.30 9.72 -10.56
N ASP A 20 6.51 9.19 -10.47
CA ASP A 20 7.06 8.25 -11.43
C ASP A 20 6.76 6.81 -11.11
N GLY A 21 5.89 6.55 -10.18
CA GLY A 21 5.64 5.20 -9.74
C GLY A 21 4.94 4.34 -10.77
N VAL A 22 5.23 3.07 -10.73
CA VAL A 22 4.58 2.07 -11.56
C VAL A 22 3.42 1.51 -10.77
N PRO A 23 2.18 1.55 -11.32
CA PRO A 23 1.04 1.00 -10.59
C PRO A 23 1.20 -0.50 -10.38
N ILE A 24 0.78 -0.96 -9.22
CA ILE A 24 0.78 -2.36 -8.87
C ILE A 24 -0.65 -2.87 -8.97
N SER A 25 -0.82 -3.99 -9.64
CA SER A 25 -2.15 -4.60 -9.79
C SER A 25 -2.58 -5.20 -8.45
N ILE A 26 -3.72 -4.75 -7.94
CA ILE A 26 -4.25 -5.22 -6.66
C ILE A 26 -5.27 -6.30 -6.95
N LYS A 27 -5.07 -7.48 -6.36
CA LYS A 27 -5.92 -8.64 -6.56
C LYS A 27 -6.56 -9.04 -5.25
N ILE A 28 -7.68 -9.73 -5.36
CA ILE A 28 -8.44 -10.16 -4.21
C ILE A 28 -8.09 -11.61 -3.87
N ILE A 29 -7.88 -11.88 -2.59
CA ILE A 29 -7.72 -13.26 -2.11
C ILE A 29 -9.02 -13.73 -1.49
N ILE A 30 -9.55 -12.94 -0.54
CA ILE A 30 -10.77 -13.24 0.19
C ILE A 30 -11.61 -11.99 0.20
N SER A 31 -12.90 -12.14 -0.09
CA SER A 31 -13.82 -11.00 -0.05
C SER A 31 -15.01 -11.36 0.82
N ASP A 32 -15.47 -10.38 1.57
CA ASP A 32 -16.66 -10.50 2.41
C ASP A 32 -17.90 -10.03 1.63
N GLY A 33 -17.93 -10.33 0.33
CA GLY A 33 -19.08 -10.02 -0.49
C GLY A 33 -19.02 -8.71 -1.24
N GLN A 34 -18.07 -7.86 -0.92
CA GLN A 34 -17.87 -6.58 -1.59
C GLN A 34 -16.45 -6.46 -2.06
N ASP A 35 -16.29 -6.14 -3.34
CA ASP A 35 -14.97 -5.93 -3.89
C ASP A 35 -14.57 -4.47 -3.68
N ARG A 36 -13.55 -4.24 -2.87
CA ARG A 36 -13.06 -2.91 -2.57
C ARG A 36 -11.69 -2.66 -3.17
N GLY A 37 -11.30 -3.46 -4.17
CA GLY A 37 -9.99 -3.35 -4.77
C GLY A 37 -9.72 -1.99 -5.37
N GLU A 38 -10.77 -1.32 -5.86
CA GLU A 38 -10.59 0.01 -6.43
C GLU A 38 -10.28 1.06 -5.38
N SER A 39 -10.51 0.74 -4.11
CA SER A 39 -10.22 1.64 -3.01
C SER A 39 -8.80 1.48 -2.49
N ILE A 40 -8.03 0.60 -3.10
CA ILE A 40 -6.65 0.34 -2.68
C ILE A 40 -5.76 0.48 -3.91
N ARG A 41 -4.80 1.38 -3.84
CA ARG A 41 -3.85 1.60 -4.93
C ARG A 41 -2.45 1.58 -4.37
N ALA A 42 -1.52 1.05 -5.17
CA ALA A 42 -0.13 0.99 -4.77
C ALA A 42 0.75 1.26 -5.97
N TYR A 43 1.86 1.92 -5.72
CA TYR A 43 2.80 2.32 -6.76
C TYR A 43 4.21 2.07 -6.26
N ILE A 44 5.07 1.58 -7.14
CA ILE A 44 6.47 1.38 -6.79
C ILE A 44 7.33 2.31 -7.64
N SER A 45 8.25 2.99 -6.98
CA SER A 45 9.20 3.86 -7.65
C SER A 45 10.54 3.63 -6.97
N GLY A 46 11.47 2.98 -7.68
CA GLY A 46 12.72 2.60 -7.06
C GLY A 46 12.47 1.68 -5.88
N ARG A 47 12.87 2.11 -4.70
CA ARG A 47 12.67 1.35 -3.46
C ARG A 47 11.52 1.90 -2.62
N SER A 48 10.74 2.82 -3.19
CA SER A 48 9.66 3.47 -2.46
C SER A 48 8.32 2.91 -2.89
N LEU A 49 7.61 2.28 -1.97
CA LEU A 49 6.26 1.78 -2.22
C LEU A 49 5.27 2.77 -1.62
N THR A 50 4.41 3.32 -2.47
CA THR A 50 3.36 4.24 -2.03
C THR A 50 2.03 3.54 -2.08
N VAL A 51 1.30 3.57 -0.97
CA VAL A 51 -0.02 2.97 -0.86
C VAL A 51 -1.02 4.10 -0.63
N VAL A 52 -2.10 4.10 -1.42
CA VAL A 52 -3.13 5.12 -1.32
C VAL A 52 -4.47 4.42 -1.14
N MET A 53 -5.15 4.75 -0.05
CA MET A 53 -6.48 4.23 0.24
C MET A 53 -7.39 5.43 0.49
N PRO A 54 -8.06 5.94 -0.56
CA PRO A 54 -8.82 7.20 -0.45
C PRO A 54 -10.16 7.07 0.23
N CYS A 55 -10.64 5.86 0.43
CA CYS A 55 -11.95 5.64 1.03
C CYS A 55 -11.80 5.17 2.46
N ASP A 56 -12.88 5.34 3.24
CA ASP A 56 -12.89 4.89 4.62
C ASP A 56 -13.11 3.38 4.64
N LEU A 57 -12.04 2.64 4.83
CA LEU A 57 -12.07 1.19 4.97
C LEU A 57 -11.85 0.77 6.41
N GLY A 58 -11.85 1.74 7.33
CA GLY A 58 -11.48 1.48 8.70
C GLY A 58 -10.00 1.28 8.82
N GLN A 59 -9.60 0.47 9.77
CA GLN A 59 -8.19 0.18 9.97
C GLN A 59 -7.77 -0.96 9.04
N VAL A 60 -6.68 -0.77 8.34
CA VAL A 60 -6.20 -1.75 7.36
C VAL A 60 -4.80 -2.18 7.77
N SER A 61 -4.59 -3.48 7.82
CA SER A 61 -3.27 -4.04 8.10
C SER A 61 -2.51 -4.19 6.79
N VAL A 62 -1.32 -3.61 6.71
CA VAL A 62 -0.48 -3.66 5.52
C VAL A 62 0.77 -4.46 5.86
N GLU A 63 1.02 -5.50 5.10
CA GLU A 63 2.17 -6.37 5.34
C GLU A 63 2.93 -6.52 4.04
N ILE A 64 4.25 -6.36 4.10
CA ILE A 64 5.11 -6.52 2.92
C ILE A 64 6.06 -7.68 3.20
N THR A 65 6.06 -8.65 2.29
CA THR A 65 6.91 -9.83 2.41
C THR A 65 7.82 -9.94 1.19
N ASN A 66 8.98 -10.56 1.40
CA ASN A 66 9.89 -10.82 0.28
C ASN A 66 9.57 -12.16 -0.36
N ASP A 67 10.40 -12.59 -1.32
CA ASP A 67 10.14 -13.80 -2.08
C ASP A 67 10.36 -15.08 -1.26
N ARG A 68 10.94 -14.96 -0.06
CA ARG A 68 11.08 -16.09 0.85
C ARG A 68 9.96 -16.13 1.88
N GLY A 69 9.04 -15.17 1.84
CA GLY A 69 7.98 -15.09 2.82
C GLY A 69 8.33 -14.37 4.10
N ASP A 70 9.51 -13.77 4.18
CA ASP A 70 9.92 -13.00 5.34
C ASP A 70 9.21 -11.64 5.34
N ILE A 71 8.73 -11.22 6.50
CA ILE A 71 8.05 -9.95 6.64
C ILE A 71 9.10 -8.84 6.74
N VAL A 72 9.04 -7.88 5.82
CA VAL A 72 9.94 -6.73 5.86
C VAL A 72 9.26 -5.49 6.42
N HIS A 73 7.94 -5.41 6.31
CA HIS A 73 7.15 -4.33 6.93
C HIS A 73 5.80 -4.89 7.35
N CYS A 74 5.30 -4.41 8.49
CA CYS A 74 3.97 -4.76 8.94
C CYS A 74 3.44 -3.59 9.75
N LEU A 75 2.31 -3.03 9.31
CA LEU A 75 1.79 -1.80 9.89
C LEU A 75 0.28 -1.74 9.72
N SER A 76 -0.42 -1.27 10.77
CA SER A 76 -1.84 -0.98 10.66
C SER A 76 -2.02 0.51 10.45
N VAL A 77 -2.84 0.88 9.47
CA VAL A 77 -3.08 2.27 9.16
C VAL A 77 -4.58 2.55 9.20
N GLN A 78 -4.92 3.78 9.57
CA GLN A 78 -6.30 4.23 9.61
C GLN A 78 -6.63 4.87 8.27
N THR A 79 -7.67 4.41 7.60
CA THR A 79 -8.10 4.99 6.33
C THR A 79 -9.14 6.06 6.53
N PRO A 80 -9.27 7.01 5.60
CA PRO A 80 -8.48 7.15 4.37
C PRO A 80 -7.06 7.64 4.65
N THR A 81 -6.11 7.20 3.82
CA THR A 81 -4.71 7.56 4.05
C THR A 81 -3.87 7.31 2.82
N GLY A 82 -2.70 7.92 2.80
CA GLY A 82 -1.61 7.57 1.92
C GLY A 82 -0.39 7.28 2.76
N TYR A 83 0.36 6.26 2.42
CA TYR A 83 1.52 5.86 3.20
C TYR A 83 2.64 5.39 2.28
N GLN A 84 3.86 5.67 2.68
CA GLN A 84 5.01 5.34 1.87
C GLN A 84 5.95 4.45 2.67
N PHE A 85 6.32 3.33 2.08
CA PHE A 85 7.25 2.37 2.68
C PHE A 85 8.55 2.40 1.93
N MET A 86 9.66 2.32 2.65
CA MET A 86 10.98 2.19 2.03
C MET A 86 11.37 0.73 2.08
N ILE A 87 11.60 0.16 0.90
CA ILE A 87 11.96 -1.25 0.79
C ILE A 87 13.47 -1.39 0.93
N PRO A 88 13.95 -2.30 1.76
CA PRO A 88 15.37 -2.32 2.12
C PRO A 88 16.32 -2.77 1.01
N SER A 89 15.87 -3.60 0.08
CA SER A 89 16.77 -4.12 -0.94
C SER A 89 16.00 -4.47 -2.19
N GLU A 90 16.72 -4.71 -3.28
CA GLU A 90 16.08 -5.15 -4.50
C GLU A 90 15.61 -6.60 -4.36
N GLY A 91 14.60 -6.94 -5.14
CA GLY A 91 14.01 -8.26 -5.13
C GLY A 91 12.54 -8.21 -5.45
N SER A 92 11.89 -9.34 -5.29
CA SER A 92 10.46 -9.48 -5.54
C SER A 92 9.72 -9.50 -4.22
N TYR A 93 8.60 -8.80 -4.16
CA TYR A 93 7.85 -8.58 -2.92
C TYR A 93 6.36 -8.70 -3.16
N VAL A 94 5.64 -8.94 -2.06
CA VAL A 94 4.18 -8.95 -2.06
C VAL A 94 3.73 -8.01 -0.95
N VAL A 95 2.79 -7.12 -1.28
CA VAL A 95 2.11 -6.31 -0.28
C VAL A 95 0.71 -6.86 -0.09
N THR A 96 0.32 -7.07 1.15
CA THR A 96 -0.96 -7.67 1.50
C THR A 96 -1.74 -6.71 2.37
N PHE A 97 -3.01 -6.53 2.05
CA PHE A 97 -3.93 -5.63 2.78
C PHE A 97 -5.02 -6.46 3.40
N THR A 98 -5.15 -6.39 4.72
CA THR A 98 -6.22 -7.09 5.43
C THR A 98 -7.15 -6.04 6.02
N LEU A 99 -8.41 -6.08 5.59
CA LEU A 99 -9.42 -5.14 6.03
C LEU A 99 -10.13 -5.65 7.27
N GLN A 100 -10.84 -4.76 7.94
CA GLN A 100 -11.53 -5.12 9.19
C GLN A 100 -12.62 -6.15 8.97
N ASP A 101 -13.20 -6.20 7.79
CA ASP A 101 -14.25 -7.18 7.49
C ASP A 101 -13.70 -8.54 7.10
N GLY A 102 -12.39 -8.72 7.14
CA GLY A 102 -11.76 -9.97 6.79
C GLY A 102 -11.35 -10.10 5.34
N SER A 103 -11.68 -9.12 4.52
CA SER A 103 -11.25 -9.13 3.12
C SER A 103 -9.74 -8.97 3.04
N VAL A 104 -9.13 -9.69 2.10
CA VAL A 104 -7.68 -9.68 1.93
C VAL A 104 -7.38 -9.42 0.46
N TYR A 105 -6.52 -8.43 0.23
CA TYR A 105 -6.06 -8.06 -1.10
C TYR A 105 -4.55 -8.10 -1.14
N TYR A 106 -3.97 -8.27 -2.31
CA TYR A 106 -2.52 -8.30 -2.43
C TYR A 106 -2.07 -7.76 -3.77
N GLY A 107 -0.81 -7.35 -3.81
CA GLY A 107 -0.17 -6.93 -5.05
C GLY A 107 1.27 -7.41 -5.05
N GLU A 108 1.78 -7.74 -6.23
CA GLU A 108 3.16 -8.18 -6.39
C GLU A 108 3.95 -7.07 -7.07
N PHE A 109 5.17 -6.87 -6.63
CA PHE A 109 6.01 -5.84 -7.21
C PHE A 109 7.48 -6.22 -7.08
N ASP A 110 8.30 -5.63 -7.95
CA ASP A 110 9.73 -5.82 -7.93
C ASP A 110 10.41 -4.51 -7.59
N VAL A 111 11.48 -4.62 -6.83
CA VAL A 111 12.34 -3.49 -6.54
C VAL A 111 13.65 -3.71 -7.30
N ILE A 112 13.95 -2.77 -8.18
CA ILE A 112 15.11 -2.85 -9.05
C ILE A 112 16.03 -1.69 -8.72
N ASN A 113 17.28 -2.01 -8.51
CA ASN A 113 18.28 -0.98 -8.24
C ASN A 113 18.89 -0.51 -9.55
N ASN A 114 18.56 0.71 -9.93
CA ASN A 114 18.97 1.25 -11.22
C ASN A 114 20.13 2.24 -11.12
N ASN A 115 21.05 2.00 -10.28
CA ASN A 115 22.18 2.92 -10.20
C ASN A 115 23.16 2.79 -11.34
#